data_f91f2ebd3aad9fb7145752842e96fc44
#
_entry.id   f91f2ebd3aad9fb7145752842e96fc44
#
_cell.length_a   1.000
_cell.length_b   1.000
_cell.length_c   1.000
_cell.angle_alpha   90.00
_cell.angle_beta   90.00
_cell.angle_gamma   90.00
#
_symmetry.space_group_name_H-M   'P 1'
#
loop_
_entity.id
_entity.type
_entity.pdbx_description
1 polymer ?
#
loop_
_entity_poly.entity_id
_entity_poly.type
_entity_poly.pdbx_seq_one_letter_code
_entity_poly.pdbx_strand_id
1 'polypeptide(L)'
;MTDPQPKEPQQPEPTRYAFKPSAAGSPLMLELTGQGLSYTSGFRSDQWSYADIACIRLSYRPVSMLSHRFRADIWHRNGKRLRVISATWAGIVALTPQNDSYRAFIEELHRRLVVEGRDVQCLAGMPKITFVLACAVFAAVMAALASLLVRALVTGEFVASLFMLGFGLWFGWHTGGWLKRNTPRHYTPDSVPPQMLP
;
A
#
# COMPACT_ATOMS: atom_id res chain seq x y z
N MET A 1 7.52 55.60 11.39
CA MET A 1 8.12 54.46 12.10
C MET A 1 7.00 53.42 12.21
N THR A 2 6.94 52.53 11.21
CA THR A 2 5.89 51.49 11.13
C THR A 2 6.49 50.24 11.76
N ASP A 3 5.93 49.84 12.88
CA ASP A 3 6.35 48.67 13.64
C ASP A 3 6.10 47.42 12.82
N PRO A 4 7.07 46.49 12.65
CA PRO A 4 6.87 45.25 11.90
C PRO A 4 5.94 44.34 12.70
N GLN A 5 4.76 44.07 12.15
CA GLN A 5 3.84 43.08 12.71
C GLN A 5 4.55 41.71 12.85
N PRO A 6 4.36 41.00 13.98
CA PRO A 6 4.86 39.66 14.17
C PRO A 6 4.23 38.76 13.10
N LYS A 7 5.09 38.08 12.31
CA LYS A 7 4.66 37.00 11.39
C LYS A 7 3.95 35.94 12.23
N GLU A 8 2.62 35.84 12.08
CA GLU A 8 1.88 34.67 12.55
C GLU A 8 2.61 33.39 12.07
N PRO A 9 2.74 32.38 12.93
CA PRO A 9 3.30 31.11 12.51
C PRO A 9 2.45 30.57 11.36
N GLN A 10 3.02 30.55 10.17
CA GLN A 10 2.39 30.00 8.97
C GLN A 10 2.05 28.54 9.26
N GLN A 11 0.77 28.26 9.45
CA GLN A 11 0.28 26.89 9.52
C GLN A 11 0.69 26.18 8.22
N PRO A 12 1.32 25.01 8.30
CA PRO A 12 1.76 24.30 7.11
C PRO A 12 0.57 24.09 6.19
N GLU A 13 0.74 24.42 4.91
CA GLU A 13 -0.32 24.30 3.92
C GLU A 13 -0.94 22.91 3.94
N PRO A 14 -2.27 22.80 3.83
CA PRO A 14 -2.96 21.51 3.89
C PRO A 14 -2.58 20.66 2.68
N THR A 15 -1.98 19.49 2.94
CA THR A 15 -1.68 18.52 1.89
C THR A 15 -2.92 17.72 1.56
N ARG A 16 -3.39 17.83 0.32
CA ARG A 16 -4.62 17.20 -0.17
C ARG A 16 -4.32 16.02 -1.07
N TYR A 17 -5.11 14.96 -0.91
CA TYR A 17 -5.10 13.80 -1.79
C TYR A 17 -6.52 13.33 -2.09
N ALA A 18 -6.87 13.19 -3.37
CA ALA A 18 -8.20 12.76 -3.77
C ALA A 18 -8.12 11.57 -4.73
N PHE A 19 -8.94 10.55 -4.48
CA PHE A 19 -9.04 9.39 -5.36
C PHE A 19 -10.44 8.77 -5.29
N LYS A 20 -10.78 8.00 -6.31
CA LYS A 20 -12.03 7.23 -6.38
C LYS A 20 -11.71 5.76 -6.09
N PRO A 21 -12.16 5.20 -4.95
CA PRO A 21 -11.78 3.85 -4.52
C PRO A 21 -12.41 2.72 -5.35
N SER A 22 -13.54 2.99 -6.02
CA SER A 22 -14.23 2.04 -6.90
C SER A 22 -14.93 2.78 -8.04
N ALA A 23 -15.24 2.07 -9.13
CA ALA A 23 -15.91 2.65 -10.30
C ALA A 23 -17.27 3.29 -9.96
N ALA A 24 -18.03 2.68 -9.04
CA ALA A 24 -19.34 3.16 -8.60
C ALA A 24 -19.33 3.95 -7.29
N GLY A 25 -18.16 4.10 -6.62
CA GLY A 25 -18.05 4.78 -5.33
C GLY A 25 -17.92 6.30 -5.45
N SER A 26 -18.24 7.02 -4.38
CA SER A 26 -17.96 8.44 -4.26
C SER A 26 -16.45 8.69 -4.17
N PRO A 27 -15.94 9.81 -4.70
CA PRO A 27 -14.57 10.22 -4.48
C PRO A 27 -14.29 10.36 -2.98
N LEU A 28 -13.09 9.96 -2.58
CA LEU A 28 -12.57 10.16 -1.23
C LEU A 28 -11.54 11.28 -1.31
N MET A 29 -11.81 12.35 -0.59
CA MET A 29 -10.89 13.48 -0.44
C MET A 29 -10.27 13.41 0.94
N LEU A 30 -8.95 13.47 0.99
CA LEU A 30 -8.14 13.46 2.20
C LEU A 30 -7.41 14.79 2.32
N GLU A 31 -7.33 15.30 3.53
CA GLU A 31 -6.63 16.55 3.83
C GLU A 31 -5.88 16.42 5.15
N LEU A 32 -4.58 16.68 5.11
CA LEU A 32 -3.76 16.76 6.30
C LEU A 32 -3.75 18.21 6.78
N THR A 33 -4.37 18.45 7.92
CA THR A 33 -4.42 19.76 8.57
C THR A 33 -3.44 19.82 9.74
N GLY A 34 -3.26 20.99 10.35
CA GLY A 34 -2.47 21.11 11.57
C GLY A 34 -3.07 20.36 12.77
N GLN A 35 -4.36 20.01 12.73
CA GLN A 35 -5.07 19.33 13.82
C GLN A 35 -5.26 17.83 13.61
N GLY A 36 -5.05 17.31 12.37
CA GLY A 36 -5.26 15.90 12.07
C GLY A 36 -5.54 15.59 10.61
N LEU A 37 -5.96 14.36 10.37
CA LEU A 37 -6.39 13.84 9.09
C LEU A 37 -7.90 14.05 8.93
N SER A 38 -8.30 14.91 8.03
CA SER A 38 -9.69 15.08 7.60
C SER A 38 -9.96 14.26 6.34
N TYR A 39 -11.14 13.66 6.25
CA TYR A 39 -11.57 12.99 5.04
C TYR A 39 -13.05 13.21 4.73
N THR A 40 -13.36 13.31 3.45
CA THR A 40 -14.73 13.47 2.94
C THR A 40 -15.01 12.44 1.87
N SER A 41 -16.13 11.74 1.99
CA SER A 41 -16.62 10.77 1.00
C SER A 41 -18.12 10.97 0.78
N GLY A 42 -18.49 11.55 -0.35
CA GLY A 42 -19.86 11.97 -0.61
C GLY A 42 -20.36 12.96 0.45
N PHE A 43 -21.41 12.60 1.17
CA PHE A 43 -22.01 13.43 2.24
C PHE A 43 -21.42 13.17 3.63
N ARG A 44 -20.44 12.28 3.75
CA ARG A 44 -19.81 11.95 5.04
C ARG A 44 -18.45 12.62 5.13
N SER A 45 -18.26 13.39 6.16
CA SER A 45 -16.97 13.94 6.55
C SER A 45 -16.66 13.51 7.99
N ASP A 46 -15.40 13.24 8.26
CA ASP A 46 -14.90 12.92 9.60
C ASP A 46 -13.47 13.46 9.72
N GLN A 47 -13.04 13.77 10.92
CA GLN A 47 -11.70 14.25 11.21
C GLN A 47 -11.09 13.43 12.33
N TRP A 48 -9.89 12.93 12.11
CA TRP A 48 -9.12 12.14 13.05
C TRP A 48 -7.93 12.95 13.54
N SER A 49 -7.84 13.15 14.84
CA SER A 49 -6.61 13.68 15.42
C SER A 49 -5.45 12.73 15.13
N TYR A 50 -4.24 13.25 14.95
CA TYR A 50 -3.04 12.40 14.83
C TYR A 50 -2.85 11.52 16.07
N ALA A 51 -3.30 11.97 17.25
CA ALA A 51 -3.29 11.18 18.48
C ALA A 51 -4.18 9.93 18.43
N ASP A 52 -5.21 9.95 17.61
CA ASP A 52 -6.18 8.85 17.49
C ASP A 52 -5.79 7.82 16.41
N ILE A 53 -4.73 8.07 15.67
CA ILE A 53 -4.18 7.11 14.72
C ILE A 53 -3.40 6.04 15.52
N ALA A 54 -3.90 4.81 15.48
CA ALA A 54 -3.31 3.69 16.20
C ALA A 54 -2.27 2.94 15.38
N CYS A 55 -2.55 2.76 14.08
CA CYS A 55 -1.69 1.95 13.23
C CYS A 55 -1.78 2.40 11.77
N ILE A 56 -0.64 2.37 11.08
CA ILE A 56 -0.57 2.54 9.62
C ILE A 56 0.07 1.28 9.03
N ARG A 57 -0.58 0.68 8.03
CA ARG A 57 0.00 -0.43 7.28
C ARG A 57 0.13 -0.09 5.82
N LEU A 58 1.35 -0.11 5.33
CA LEU A 58 1.66 0.02 3.92
C LEU A 58 1.76 -1.37 3.27
N SER A 59 1.13 -1.56 2.13
CA SER A 59 1.17 -2.81 1.39
C SER A 59 1.21 -2.59 -0.12
N TYR A 60 1.91 -3.48 -0.82
CA TYR A 60 1.99 -3.50 -2.26
C TYR A 60 1.03 -4.55 -2.83
N ARG A 61 0.15 -4.14 -3.75
CA ARG A 61 -0.79 -5.05 -4.41
C ARG A 61 -0.74 -4.84 -5.92
N PRO A 62 -0.15 -5.76 -6.68
CA PRO A 62 -0.29 -5.75 -8.13
C PRO A 62 -1.77 -5.97 -8.48
N VAL A 63 -2.34 -5.13 -9.33
CA VAL A 63 -3.73 -5.26 -9.80
C VAL A 63 -3.74 -6.00 -11.14
N SER A 64 -2.70 -5.77 -11.97
CA SER A 64 -2.42 -6.46 -13.21
C SER A 64 -0.92 -6.47 -13.46
N MET A 65 -0.45 -7.16 -14.52
CA MET A 65 0.96 -7.14 -14.91
C MET A 65 1.47 -5.73 -15.25
N LEU A 66 0.58 -4.80 -15.60
CA LEU A 66 0.90 -3.46 -16.05
C LEU A 66 0.60 -2.38 -15.00
N SER A 67 -0.14 -2.67 -13.94
CA SER A 67 -0.49 -1.67 -12.92
C SER A 67 -0.10 -2.11 -11.53
N HIS A 68 0.74 -1.30 -10.90
CA HIS A 68 1.16 -1.46 -9.52
C HIS A 68 0.27 -0.58 -8.63
N ARG A 69 -0.20 -1.13 -7.54
CA ARG A 69 -1.06 -0.43 -6.58
C ARG A 69 -0.44 -0.46 -5.21
N PHE A 70 -0.13 0.70 -4.71
CA PHE A 70 0.26 0.88 -3.32
C PHE A 70 -0.98 1.20 -2.49
N ARG A 71 -0.98 0.75 -1.27
CA ARG A 71 -2.11 0.89 -0.37
C ARG A 71 -1.63 1.17 1.03
N ALA A 72 -2.20 2.19 1.65
CA ALA A 72 -2.09 2.48 3.06
C ALA A 72 -3.44 2.20 3.73
N ASP A 73 -3.43 1.39 4.77
CA ASP A 73 -4.55 1.22 5.68
C ASP A 73 -4.20 1.96 6.97
N ILE A 74 -5.03 2.93 7.35
CA ILE A 74 -4.88 3.74 8.54
C ILE A 74 -5.98 3.32 9.51
N TRP A 75 -5.62 2.94 10.72
CA TRP A 75 -6.57 2.55 11.78
C TRP A 75 -6.65 3.61 12.86
N HIS A 76 -7.85 4.01 13.15
CA HIS A 76 -8.18 4.82 14.30
C HIS A 76 -8.28 3.94 15.55
N ARG A 77 -8.00 4.50 16.74
CA ARG A 77 -8.08 3.79 18.04
C ARG A 77 -9.46 3.19 18.34
N ASN A 78 -10.53 3.76 17.77
CA ASN A 78 -11.90 3.23 17.91
C ASN A 78 -12.23 2.05 16.97
N GLY A 79 -11.25 1.54 16.21
CA GLY A 79 -11.42 0.43 15.28
C GLY A 79 -11.85 0.84 13.86
N LYS A 80 -12.19 2.11 13.60
CA LYS A 80 -12.44 2.58 12.23
C LYS A 80 -11.19 2.45 11.39
N ARG A 81 -11.37 2.14 10.10
CA ARG A 81 -10.27 1.98 9.15
C ARG A 81 -10.51 2.85 7.92
N LEU A 82 -9.51 3.61 7.57
CA LEU A 82 -9.42 4.38 6.34
C LEU A 82 -8.42 3.73 5.39
N ARG A 83 -8.84 3.50 4.14
CA ARG A 83 -8.00 2.91 3.10
C ARG A 83 -7.64 3.94 2.07
N VAL A 84 -6.35 4.15 1.87
CA VAL A 84 -5.79 5.04 0.85
C VAL A 84 -5.07 4.20 -0.20
N ILE A 85 -5.30 4.48 -1.48
CA ILE A 85 -4.72 3.73 -2.60
C ILE A 85 -4.04 4.68 -3.57
N SER A 86 -2.95 4.24 -4.21
CA SER A 86 -2.16 5.04 -5.15
C SER A 86 -2.75 5.13 -6.55
N ALA A 87 -4.02 4.82 -6.72
CA ALA A 87 -4.69 4.85 -8.02
C ALA A 87 -6.14 5.31 -7.87
N THR A 88 -6.67 5.96 -8.87
CA THR A 88 -8.06 6.40 -8.95
C THR A 88 -8.79 5.74 -10.12
N TRP A 89 -10.07 5.45 -9.94
CA TRP A 89 -10.92 5.00 -11.04
C TRP A 89 -11.31 6.17 -11.93
N ALA A 90 -10.83 6.15 -13.19
CA ALA A 90 -11.22 7.07 -14.24
C ALA A 90 -12.25 6.38 -15.13
N GLY A 91 -13.53 6.37 -14.72
CA GLY A 91 -14.61 5.65 -15.41
C GLY A 91 -14.80 4.21 -14.93
N ILE A 92 -15.43 3.36 -15.75
CA ILE A 92 -15.86 2.00 -15.36
C ILE A 92 -14.71 0.98 -15.44
N VAL A 93 -13.73 1.19 -16.33
CA VAL A 93 -12.68 0.20 -16.65
C VAL A 93 -11.26 0.73 -16.43
N ALA A 94 -11.06 2.03 -16.42
CA ALA A 94 -9.73 2.63 -16.37
C ALA A 94 -9.30 2.95 -14.94
N LEU A 95 -8.15 2.42 -14.54
CA LEU A 95 -7.48 2.74 -13.29
C LEU A 95 -6.25 3.62 -13.60
N THR A 96 -6.27 4.87 -13.14
CA THR A 96 -5.18 5.82 -13.36
C THR A 96 -4.26 5.86 -12.13
N PRO A 97 -2.96 5.62 -12.27
CA PRO A 97 -2.00 5.76 -11.19
C PRO A 97 -1.88 7.23 -10.74
N GLN A 98 -1.75 7.45 -9.45
CA GLN A 98 -1.50 8.74 -8.81
C GLN A 98 -0.29 8.63 -7.86
N ASN A 99 0.80 8.12 -8.40
CA ASN A 99 1.97 7.70 -7.61
C ASN A 99 2.60 8.85 -6.84
N ASP A 100 2.86 9.98 -7.50
CA ASP A 100 3.57 11.11 -6.89
C ASP A 100 2.73 11.77 -5.80
N SER A 101 1.44 12.01 -6.08
CA SER A 101 0.51 12.59 -5.11
C SER A 101 0.29 11.67 -3.90
N TYR A 102 0.22 10.34 -4.14
CA TYR A 102 0.12 9.36 -3.07
C TYR A 102 1.38 9.35 -2.21
N ARG A 103 2.57 9.34 -2.84
CA ARG A 103 3.86 9.38 -2.14
C ARG A 103 3.94 10.62 -1.26
N ALA A 104 3.72 11.80 -1.83
CA ALA A 104 3.76 13.06 -1.10
C ALA A 104 2.80 13.07 0.09
N PHE A 105 1.58 12.56 -0.08
CA PHE A 105 0.60 12.46 0.98
C PHE A 105 1.05 11.52 2.12
N ILE A 106 1.58 10.33 1.80
CA ILE A 106 2.05 9.36 2.80
C ILE A 106 3.28 9.87 3.53
N GLU A 107 4.24 10.46 2.84
CA GLU A 107 5.44 11.04 3.45
C GLU A 107 5.07 12.18 4.41
N GLU A 108 4.17 13.08 3.99
CA GLU A 108 3.70 14.18 4.84
C GLU A 108 2.92 13.68 6.05
N LEU A 109 2.07 12.66 5.89
CA LEU A 109 1.36 12.03 7.01
C LEU A 109 2.36 11.51 8.05
N HIS A 110 3.39 10.80 7.62
CA HIS A 110 4.42 10.26 8.51
C HIS A 110 5.22 11.39 9.18
N ARG A 111 5.60 12.42 8.43
CA ARG A 111 6.30 13.59 8.98
C ARG A 111 5.50 14.25 10.10
N ARG A 112 4.18 14.43 9.94
CA ARG A 112 3.32 15.02 10.97
C ARG A 112 3.20 14.14 12.20
N LEU A 113 3.11 12.82 12.04
CA LEU A 113 3.10 11.88 13.16
C LEU A 113 4.40 11.93 13.97
N VAL A 114 5.55 12.10 13.31
CA VAL A 114 6.84 12.29 13.98
C VAL A 114 6.87 13.58 14.79
N VAL A 115 6.44 14.70 14.18
CA VAL A 115 6.40 16.02 14.85
C VAL A 115 5.52 15.98 16.09
N GLU A 116 4.39 15.26 16.04
CA GLU A 116 3.49 15.06 17.18
C GLU A 116 4.06 14.13 18.25
N GLY A 117 5.20 13.46 18.00
CA GLY A 117 5.87 12.56 18.94
C GLY A 117 5.03 11.36 19.36
N ARG A 118 4.16 10.85 18.49
CA ARG A 118 3.20 9.79 18.82
C ARG A 118 3.74 8.41 18.48
N ASP A 119 3.50 7.48 19.40
CA ASP A 119 3.78 6.06 19.20
C ASP A 119 2.67 5.44 18.34
N VAL A 120 2.89 5.46 17.03
CA VAL A 120 2.01 4.87 16.02
C VAL A 120 2.64 3.59 15.50
N GLN A 121 1.89 2.49 15.54
CA GLN A 121 2.38 1.22 14.99
C GLN A 121 2.46 1.30 13.45
N CYS A 122 3.66 1.38 12.93
CA CYS A 122 3.91 1.37 11.49
C CYS A 122 4.28 -0.03 11.01
N LEU A 123 3.45 -0.57 10.12
CA LEU A 123 3.56 -1.92 9.58
C LEU A 123 3.73 -1.86 8.05
N ALA A 124 4.65 -2.66 7.53
CA ALA A 124 4.80 -2.85 6.09
C ALA A 124 4.49 -4.30 5.71
N GLY A 125 3.94 -4.47 4.50
CA GLY A 125 3.62 -5.79 3.96
C GLY A 125 2.25 -6.33 4.37
N MET A 126 2.04 -7.61 4.10
CA MET A 126 0.79 -8.30 4.41
C MET A 126 0.67 -8.66 5.90
N PRO A 127 -0.57 -8.91 6.40
CA PRO A 127 -0.75 -9.53 7.71
C PRO A 127 0.00 -10.86 7.78
N LYS A 128 0.60 -11.19 8.95
CA LYS A 128 1.43 -12.39 9.15
C LYS A 128 0.73 -13.68 8.68
N ILE A 129 -0.54 -13.86 9.08
CA ILE A 129 -1.33 -15.05 8.71
C ILE A 129 -1.50 -15.15 7.19
N THR A 130 -1.86 -14.04 6.53
CA THR A 130 -2.02 -14.00 5.07
C THR A 130 -0.69 -14.27 4.35
N PHE A 131 0.42 -13.78 4.89
CA PHE A 131 1.75 -14.01 4.35
C PHE A 131 2.16 -15.49 4.44
N VAL A 132 1.98 -16.10 5.62
CA VAL A 132 2.29 -17.54 5.82
C VAL A 132 1.45 -18.40 4.88
N LEU A 133 0.14 -18.11 4.76
CA LEU A 133 -0.74 -18.84 3.85
C LEU A 133 -0.29 -18.67 2.37
N ALA A 134 0.07 -17.46 1.96
CA ALA A 134 0.57 -17.20 0.62
C ALA A 134 1.88 -17.94 0.35
N CYS A 135 2.81 -18.00 1.30
CA CYS A 135 4.03 -18.78 1.21
C CYS A 135 3.75 -20.29 1.11
N ALA A 136 2.80 -20.80 1.89
CA ALA A 136 2.42 -22.22 1.86
C ALA A 136 1.81 -22.60 0.49
N VAL A 137 0.89 -21.77 -0.03
CA VAL A 137 0.32 -21.98 -1.37
C VAL A 137 1.40 -21.91 -2.45
N PHE A 138 2.30 -20.93 -2.37
CA PHE A 138 3.42 -20.82 -3.32
C PHE A 138 4.32 -22.04 -3.29
N ALA A 139 4.71 -22.53 -2.11
CA ALA A 139 5.51 -23.73 -1.96
C ALA A 139 4.81 -24.97 -2.51
N ALA A 140 3.50 -25.13 -2.26
CA ALA A 140 2.71 -26.23 -2.78
C ALA A 140 2.64 -26.23 -4.32
N VAL A 141 2.43 -25.07 -4.94
CA VAL A 141 2.43 -24.92 -6.40
C VAL A 141 3.82 -25.24 -6.98
N MET A 142 4.90 -24.76 -6.38
CA MET A 142 6.27 -25.05 -6.82
C MET A 142 6.59 -26.54 -6.70
N ALA A 143 6.17 -27.20 -5.62
CA ALA A 143 6.34 -28.65 -5.45
C ALA A 143 5.54 -29.45 -6.49
N ALA A 144 4.30 -29.04 -6.80
CA ALA A 144 3.50 -29.66 -7.86
C ALA A 144 4.15 -29.51 -9.24
N LEU A 145 4.64 -28.32 -9.57
CA LEU A 145 5.37 -28.08 -10.84
C LEU A 145 6.65 -28.91 -10.93
N ALA A 146 7.40 -29.01 -9.84
CA ALA A 146 8.59 -29.81 -9.78
C ALA A 146 8.29 -31.31 -9.97
N SER A 147 7.22 -31.83 -9.35
CA SER A 147 6.80 -33.24 -9.51
C SER A 147 6.33 -33.52 -10.93
N LEU A 148 5.61 -32.62 -11.57
CA LEU A 148 5.20 -32.74 -12.96
C LEU A 148 6.40 -32.70 -13.92
N LEU A 149 7.39 -31.84 -13.65
CA LEU A 149 8.63 -31.77 -14.41
C LEU A 149 9.40 -33.09 -14.34
N VAL A 150 9.57 -33.64 -13.12
CA VAL A 150 10.24 -34.97 -12.96
C VAL A 150 9.48 -36.03 -13.72
N ARG A 151 8.16 -36.09 -13.63
CA ARG A 151 7.34 -37.05 -14.36
C ARG A 151 7.52 -36.91 -15.87
N ALA A 152 7.48 -35.70 -16.42
CA ALA A 152 7.64 -35.43 -17.84
C ALA A 152 9.05 -35.88 -18.35
N LEU A 153 10.08 -35.65 -17.53
CA LEU A 153 11.44 -36.12 -17.87
C LEU A 153 11.55 -37.67 -17.90
N VAL A 154 10.95 -38.35 -16.92
CA VAL A 154 10.95 -39.81 -16.85
C VAL A 154 10.17 -40.44 -18.00
N THR A 155 9.07 -39.81 -18.44
CA THR A 155 8.26 -40.28 -19.58
C THR A 155 8.82 -39.88 -20.95
N GLY A 156 9.92 -39.12 -21.01
CA GLY A 156 10.54 -38.67 -22.25
C GLY A 156 9.81 -37.51 -22.97
N GLU A 157 8.90 -36.84 -22.26
CA GLU A 157 8.11 -35.72 -22.79
C GLU A 157 8.91 -34.40 -22.75
N PHE A 158 9.90 -34.28 -23.65
CA PHE A 158 10.85 -33.15 -23.64
C PHE A 158 10.18 -31.80 -23.81
N VAL A 159 9.13 -31.66 -24.65
CA VAL A 159 8.42 -30.42 -24.88
C VAL A 159 7.67 -29.98 -23.60
N ALA A 160 6.99 -30.92 -22.94
CA ALA A 160 6.31 -30.67 -21.67
C ALA A 160 7.31 -30.29 -20.56
N SER A 161 8.48 -30.97 -20.52
CA SER A 161 9.56 -30.67 -19.57
C SER A 161 10.08 -29.22 -19.73
N LEU A 162 10.34 -28.82 -20.98
CA LEU A 162 10.82 -27.46 -21.27
C LEU A 162 9.78 -26.38 -20.88
N PHE A 163 8.50 -26.64 -21.19
CA PHE A 163 7.40 -25.74 -20.79
C PHE A 163 7.28 -25.66 -19.28
N MET A 164 7.29 -26.76 -18.54
CA MET A 164 7.22 -26.79 -17.08
C MET A 164 8.38 -26.03 -16.43
N LEU A 165 9.59 -26.22 -16.96
CA LEU A 165 10.78 -25.51 -16.48
C LEU A 165 10.66 -24.00 -16.70
N GLY A 166 10.33 -23.57 -17.92
CA GLY A 166 10.18 -22.15 -18.26
C GLY A 166 9.08 -21.47 -17.45
N PHE A 167 7.91 -22.14 -17.35
CA PHE A 167 6.79 -21.62 -16.56
C PHE A 167 7.13 -21.58 -15.06
N GLY A 168 7.76 -22.61 -14.52
CA GLY A 168 8.16 -22.68 -13.12
C GLY A 168 9.15 -21.57 -12.75
N LEU A 169 10.16 -21.32 -13.59
CA LEU A 169 11.11 -20.23 -13.40
C LEU A 169 10.43 -18.86 -13.46
N TRP A 170 9.60 -18.62 -14.46
CA TRP A 170 8.86 -17.38 -14.61
C TRP A 170 7.91 -17.14 -13.42
N PHE A 171 7.11 -18.14 -13.06
CA PHE A 171 6.18 -18.06 -11.92
C PHE A 171 6.92 -17.85 -10.60
N GLY A 172 8.01 -18.59 -10.38
CA GLY A 172 8.86 -18.47 -9.19
C GLY A 172 9.44 -17.06 -9.05
N TRP A 173 9.99 -16.52 -10.13
CA TRP A 173 10.53 -15.15 -10.16
C TRP A 173 9.45 -14.10 -9.86
N HIS A 174 8.33 -14.16 -10.58
CA HIS A 174 7.27 -13.17 -10.46
C HIS A 174 6.58 -13.21 -9.08
N THR A 175 6.16 -14.40 -8.65
CA THR A 175 5.45 -14.58 -7.37
C THR A 175 6.39 -14.43 -6.18
N GLY A 176 7.62 -14.95 -6.28
CA GLY A 176 8.64 -14.79 -5.24
C GLY A 176 9.01 -13.31 -5.02
N GLY A 177 9.15 -12.53 -6.09
CA GLY A 177 9.36 -11.10 -6.01
C GLY A 177 8.22 -10.36 -5.30
N TRP A 178 6.98 -10.73 -5.59
CA TRP A 178 5.81 -10.19 -4.91
C TRP A 178 5.76 -10.55 -3.42
N LEU A 179 6.03 -11.81 -3.07
CA LEU A 179 6.12 -12.26 -1.67
C LEU A 179 7.21 -11.48 -0.91
N LYS A 180 8.40 -11.36 -1.50
CA LYS A 180 9.53 -10.62 -0.91
C LYS A 180 9.17 -9.17 -0.61
N ARG A 181 8.47 -8.48 -1.50
CA ARG A 181 8.00 -7.11 -1.28
C ARG A 181 6.98 -7.01 -0.16
N ASN A 182 6.11 -8.01 -0.01
CA ASN A 182 5.03 -8.01 0.98
C ASN A 182 5.39 -8.73 2.29
N THR A 183 6.67 -8.97 2.56
CA THR A 183 7.13 -9.54 3.84
C THR A 183 6.69 -8.65 4.99
N PRO A 184 6.00 -9.22 6.00
CA PRO A 184 5.58 -8.46 7.18
C PRO A 184 6.78 -7.91 7.94
N ARG A 185 6.81 -6.60 8.15
CA ARG A 185 7.85 -5.93 8.93
C ARG A 185 7.30 -4.72 9.68
N HIS A 186 7.91 -4.38 10.79
CA HIS A 186 7.70 -3.12 11.49
C HIS A 186 8.67 -2.08 10.93
N TYR A 187 8.27 -0.82 10.90
CA TYR A 187 9.13 0.30 10.58
C TYR A 187 8.78 1.50 11.48
N THR A 188 9.65 2.46 11.57
CA THR A 188 9.41 3.71 12.30
C THR A 188 8.86 4.78 11.37
N PRO A 189 8.04 5.72 11.85
CA PRO A 189 7.50 6.80 11.01
C PRO A 189 8.57 7.61 10.27
N ASP A 190 9.77 7.73 10.85
CA ASP A 190 10.94 8.41 10.26
C ASP A 190 11.57 7.65 9.08
N SER A 191 11.32 6.34 8.98
CA SER A 191 11.99 5.45 8.03
C SER A 191 10.96 4.65 7.22
N VAL A 192 10.20 5.35 6.37
CA VAL A 192 9.22 4.71 5.48
C VAL A 192 9.97 3.86 4.44
N PRO A 193 9.66 2.53 4.33
CA PRO A 193 10.35 1.67 3.39
C PRO A 193 10.08 2.09 1.94
N PRO A 194 11.11 2.42 1.13
CA PRO A 194 10.93 2.89 -0.25
C PRO A 194 10.24 1.86 -1.15
N GLN A 195 10.30 0.58 -0.79
CA GLN A 195 9.63 -0.52 -1.52
C GLN A 195 8.10 -0.51 -1.37
N MET A 196 7.57 0.24 -0.40
CA MET A 196 6.14 0.39 -0.09
C MET A 196 5.55 1.71 -0.59
N LEU A 197 6.38 2.52 -1.22
CA LEU A 197 6.00 3.73 -1.94
C LEU A 197 6.17 3.52 -3.45
N PRO A 198 5.36 4.18 -4.27
CA PRO A 198 5.51 4.14 -5.73
C PRO A 198 6.79 4.81 -6.21
#